data_102205ecc02b6f1e8f02cde948b72d78
#
_entry.id   102205ecc02b6f1e8f02cde948b72d78
#
_cell.length_a   1.000
_cell.length_b   1.000
_cell.length_c   1.000
_cell.angle_alpha   90.00
_cell.angle_beta   90.00
_cell.angle_gamma   90.00
#
_symmetry.space_group_name_H-M   'P 1'
#
loop_
_entity.id
_entity.type
_entity.pdbx_description
1 polymer ?
#
loop_
_entity_poly.entity_id
_entity_poly.type
_entity_poly.pdbx_seq_one_letter_code
_entity_poly.pdbx_strand_id
1 'polypeptide(L)'
;MDYKETVNKGLKRSYEVSIPSSDVESKVNNKILEIQKTIKMDGFRPGKVPTDLIKKQHGEQAHSEVLNDIINKNVSELVTEKKLRPVAQPQVNLKDEKDKTKTVFTIDIEIFPEIKLVDFEKTTIENYTVKLEKAETQKRIDLIAKNQKSYQKQEDSYKAKDGDSVILDYEGTIDGKNFDGGKAEEQSIVIGSGQYLPDLEKGLIGLKAGDEKSIKVKFPETYHAKEMQNADAVFECKIKAVSTEKETKIDDAFAKSMGATDLKDFQGKVEGQMKSEYEKLSKDMSKKELFDILDKEHSFELPEGLVASEFKNLKEGYLHDKNPTSDQHKKDIEKHEISKEMEKDFQEQADNRIKLGIILNEIGQVNKIQVSQEEMQQALYQYAGNFPGQEQEVVEYFKKNPDAGMQIQAPLYENKVVDFILSKVKLKNNELDLDSFIKVYNGLNNPEPEVKKKVTKNKAVNKEVKKPETKKKAVKAKK
;
A
#
# COMPACT_ATOMS: atom_id res chain seq x y z
N MET A 1 10.92 44.26 7.96
CA MET A 1 9.76 43.89 8.80
C MET A 1 10.27 43.39 10.14
N ASP A 2 9.59 43.68 11.24
CA ASP A 2 10.06 43.24 12.56
C ASP A 2 9.44 41.88 12.88
N TYR A 3 10.26 40.83 12.80
CA TYR A 3 9.91 39.50 13.28
C TYR A 3 10.44 39.35 14.70
N LYS A 4 9.55 39.13 15.65
CA LYS A 4 9.95 38.86 17.05
C LYS A 4 9.82 37.34 17.27
N GLU A 5 10.94 36.65 17.47
CA GLU A 5 10.93 35.23 17.84
C GLU A 5 10.36 35.08 19.26
N THR A 6 9.28 34.33 19.38
CA THR A 6 8.56 34.09 20.65
C THR A 6 8.80 32.70 21.20
N VAL A 7 9.01 31.71 20.30
CA VAL A 7 9.35 30.34 20.68
C VAL A 7 10.51 29.85 19.82
N ASN A 8 11.52 29.28 20.49
CA ASN A 8 12.64 28.57 19.88
C ASN A 8 12.98 27.37 20.77
N LYS A 9 12.24 26.28 20.58
CA LYS A 9 12.40 25.09 21.42
C LYS A 9 12.33 23.84 20.56
N GLY A 10 13.38 23.02 20.58
CA GLY A 10 13.46 21.82 19.75
C GLY A 10 13.27 22.16 18.28
N LEU A 11 12.32 21.55 17.62
CA LEU A 11 11.99 21.80 16.21
C LEU A 11 10.92 22.89 16.01
N LYS A 12 10.35 23.42 17.09
CA LYS A 12 9.28 24.43 17.01
C LYS A 12 9.85 25.83 17.02
N ARG A 13 9.37 26.65 16.08
CA ARG A 13 9.69 28.08 15.97
C ARG A 13 8.38 28.84 15.89
N SER A 14 8.30 29.96 16.66
CA SER A 14 7.15 30.84 16.63
C SER A 14 7.61 32.27 16.48
N TYR A 15 7.04 32.97 15.52
CA TYR A 15 7.38 34.35 15.25
C TYR A 15 6.13 35.23 15.33
N GLU A 16 6.23 36.34 16.03
CA GLU A 16 5.20 37.35 16.03
C GLU A 16 5.54 38.43 15.01
N VAL A 17 4.58 38.71 14.15
CA VAL A 17 4.68 39.70 13.09
C VAL A 17 3.69 40.83 13.36
N SER A 18 4.13 42.04 13.32
CA SER A 18 3.29 43.24 13.48
C SER A 18 3.35 44.10 12.23
N ILE A 19 2.19 44.42 11.68
CA ILE A 19 2.04 45.22 10.45
C ILE A 19 1.15 46.42 10.79
N PRO A 20 1.53 47.65 10.38
CA PRO A 20 0.65 48.83 10.54
C PRO A 20 -0.67 48.59 9.81
N SER A 21 -1.80 48.81 10.48
CA SER A 21 -3.14 48.67 9.85
C SER A 21 -3.32 49.59 8.64
N SER A 22 -2.63 50.75 8.63
CA SER A 22 -2.59 51.65 7.49
C SER A 22 -2.07 51.00 6.19
N ASP A 23 -1.09 50.09 6.32
CA ASP A 23 -0.51 49.40 5.17
C ASP A 23 -1.48 48.35 4.60
N VAL A 24 -2.21 47.67 5.51
CA VAL A 24 -3.27 46.73 5.11
C VAL A 24 -4.40 47.51 4.43
N GLU A 25 -4.87 48.59 5.02
CA GLU A 25 -5.94 49.41 4.46
C GLU A 25 -5.57 50.02 3.11
N SER A 26 -4.32 50.49 2.95
CA SER A 26 -3.83 50.99 1.66
C SER A 26 -3.92 49.92 0.55
N LYS A 27 -3.48 48.68 0.85
CA LYS A 27 -3.56 47.58 -0.09
C LYS A 27 -5.00 47.14 -0.37
N VAL A 28 -5.88 47.13 0.64
CA VAL A 28 -7.30 46.89 0.47
C VAL A 28 -7.94 47.91 -0.45
N ASN A 29 -7.63 49.21 -0.26
CA ASN A 29 -8.11 50.27 -1.14
C ASN A 29 -7.64 50.07 -2.59
N ASN A 30 -6.37 49.68 -2.79
CA ASN A 30 -5.86 49.36 -4.12
C ASN A 30 -6.62 48.19 -4.75
N LYS A 31 -6.87 47.11 -3.99
CA LYS A 31 -7.64 45.95 -4.44
C LYS A 31 -9.08 46.33 -4.84
N ILE A 32 -9.72 47.20 -4.05
CA ILE A 32 -11.04 47.76 -4.37
C ILE A 32 -11.01 48.52 -5.70
N LEU A 33 -9.97 49.29 -5.99
CA LEU A 33 -9.79 50.00 -7.27
C LEU A 33 -9.55 49.03 -8.43
N GLU A 34 -8.89 47.89 -8.19
CA GLU A 34 -8.77 46.85 -9.21
C GLU A 34 -10.11 46.16 -9.49
N ILE A 35 -10.86 45.82 -8.45
CA ILE A 35 -12.23 45.25 -8.58
C ILE A 35 -13.13 46.25 -9.33
N GLN A 36 -13.02 47.53 -9.07
CA GLN A 36 -13.80 48.56 -9.75
C GLN A 36 -13.66 48.52 -11.28
N LYS A 37 -12.46 48.20 -11.79
CA LYS A 37 -12.20 48.17 -13.24
C LYS A 37 -12.91 47.01 -13.93
N THR A 38 -13.15 45.90 -13.24
CA THR A 38 -13.62 44.64 -13.79
C THR A 38 -15.07 44.32 -13.43
N ILE A 39 -15.57 44.87 -12.32
CA ILE A 39 -16.91 44.54 -11.79
C ILE A 39 -18.03 45.01 -12.71
N LYS A 40 -18.99 44.13 -12.92
CA LYS A 40 -20.27 44.46 -13.59
C LYS A 40 -21.35 44.57 -12.52
N MET A 41 -21.99 45.71 -12.45
CA MET A 41 -23.06 45.97 -11.49
C MET A 41 -24.23 46.68 -12.22
N ASP A 42 -25.45 46.23 -11.95
CA ASP A 42 -26.66 46.81 -12.58
C ASP A 42 -26.77 48.29 -12.27
N GLY A 43 -27.04 49.10 -13.32
CA GLY A 43 -27.12 50.54 -13.21
C GLY A 43 -25.80 51.30 -13.33
N PHE A 44 -24.65 50.61 -13.45
CA PHE A 44 -23.34 51.25 -13.57
C PHE A 44 -22.54 50.72 -14.78
N ARG A 45 -21.84 51.64 -15.46
CA ARG A 45 -20.88 51.27 -16.49
C ARG A 45 -19.63 50.66 -15.82
N PRO A 46 -19.04 49.58 -16.40
CA PRO A 46 -17.79 49.02 -15.89
C PRO A 46 -16.72 50.08 -15.66
N GLY A 47 -16.05 50.05 -14.50
CA GLY A 47 -15.07 51.07 -14.09
C GLY A 47 -15.64 52.36 -13.52
N LYS A 48 -16.97 52.54 -13.41
CA LYS A 48 -17.62 53.74 -12.87
C LYS A 48 -18.51 53.47 -11.65
N VAL A 49 -18.44 52.28 -11.08
CA VAL A 49 -19.11 51.94 -9.81
C VAL A 49 -18.46 52.73 -8.67
N PRO A 50 -19.24 53.42 -7.80
CA PRO A 50 -18.69 54.09 -6.63
C PRO A 50 -17.93 53.14 -5.71
N THR A 51 -16.75 53.51 -5.29
CA THR A 51 -15.88 52.69 -4.41
C THR A 51 -16.53 52.31 -3.08
N ASP A 52 -17.39 53.16 -2.53
CA ASP A 52 -18.12 52.91 -1.29
C ASP A 52 -19.15 51.78 -1.45
N LEU A 53 -19.74 51.63 -2.65
CA LEU A 53 -20.66 50.55 -2.94
C LEU A 53 -19.89 49.20 -3.06
N ILE A 54 -18.72 49.25 -3.72
CA ILE A 54 -17.84 48.11 -3.83
C ILE A 54 -17.32 47.69 -2.46
N LYS A 55 -16.93 48.65 -1.62
CA LYS A 55 -16.50 48.37 -0.23
C LYS A 55 -17.60 47.69 0.58
N LYS A 56 -18.87 48.10 0.43
CA LYS A 56 -19.99 47.45 1.14
C LYS A 56 -20.24 46.01 0.71
N GLN A 57 -20.05 45.70 -0.58
CA GLN A 57 -20.34 44.35 -1.11
C GLN A 57 -19.15 43.42 -1.11
N HIS A 58 -17.94 43.94 -1.35
CA HIS A 58 -16.72 43.15 -1.56
C HIS A 58 -15.59 43.53 -0.59
N GLY A 59 -15.84 44.43 0.38
CA GLY A 59 -14.80 44.92 1.28
C GLY A 59 -14.21 43.84 2.18
N GLU A 60 -15.05 43.00 2.76
CA GLU A 60 -14.60 41.88 3.62
C GLU A 60 -13.81 40.84 2.82
N GLN A 61 -14.27 40.49 1.62
CA GLN A 61 -13.55 39.59 0.74
C GLN A 61 -12.20 40.19 0.33
N ALA A 62 -12.18 41.45 -0.13
CA ALA A 62 -10.94 42.12 -0.50
C ALA A 62 -9.97 42.26 0.67
N HIS A 63 -10.47 42.50 1.89
CA HIS A 63 -9.66 42.53 3.10
C HIS A 63 -9.04 41.15 3.40
N SER A 64 -9.83 40.09 3.33
CA SER A 64 -9.36 38.72 3.56
C SER A 64 -8.31 38.30 2.52
N GLU A 65 -8.55 38.60 1.23
CA GLU A 65 -7.58 38.29 0.16
C GLU A 65 -6.26 39.05 0.39
N VAL A 66 -6.31 40.36 0.65
CA VAL A 66 -5.11 41.16 0.89
C VAL A 66 -4.37 40.72 2.13
N LEU A 67 -5.09 40.34 3.20
CA LEU A 67 -4.47 39.84 4.42
C LEU A 67 -3.76 38.51 4.18
N ASN A 68 -4.38 37.59 3.45
CA ASN A 68 -3.76 36.34 3.07
C ASN A 68 -2.51 36.54 2.19
N ASP A 69 -2.56 37.46 1.22
CA ASP A 69 -1.38 37.80 0.41
C ASP A 69 -0.23 38.36 1.25
N ILE A 70 -0.54 39.25 2.21
CA ILE A 70 0.44 39.79 3.13
C ILE A 70 1.04 38.68 4.00
N ILE A 71 0.21 37.81 4.57
CA ILE A 71 0.63 36.68 5.40
C ILE A 71 1.57 35.76 4.61
N ASN A 72 1.12 35.31 3.42
CA ASN A 72 1.90 34.40 2.58
C ASN A 72 3.26 34.98 2.20
N LYS A 73 3.29 36.29 1.87
CA LYS A 73 4.54 36.99 1.58
C LYS A 73 5.46 37.02 2.80
N ASN A 74 4.93 37.36 3.98
CA ASN A 74 5.72 37.41 5.21
C ASN A 74 6.25 36.03 5.62
N VAL A 75 5.45 34.99 5.49
CA VAL A 75 5.88 33.60 5.74
C VAL A 75 7.03 33.22 4.82
N SER A 76 6.91 33.50 3.50
CA SER A 76 7.96 33.19 2.53
C SER A 76 9.26 33.96 2.80
N GLU A 77 9.16 35.25 3.11
CA GLU A 77 10.31 36.11 3.46
C GLU A 77 10.99 35.61 4.74
N LEU A 78 10.21 35.29 5.79
CA LEU A 78 10.72 34.75 7.06
C LEU A 78 11.48 33.44 6.87
N VAL A 79 10.86 32.49 6.16
CA VAL A 79 11.46 31.17 5.87
C VAL A 79 12.78 31.32 5.12
N THR A 80 12.84 32.24 4.14
CA THR A 80 14.03 32.50 3.34
C THR A 80 15.12 33.20 4.14
N GLU A 81 14.77 34.27 4.88
CA GLU A 81 15.71 35.04 5.69
C GLU A 81 16.35 34.21 6.79
N LYS A 82 15.54 33.44 7.52
CA LYS A 82 16.01 32.57 8.60
C LYS A 82 16.52 31.21 8.12
N LYS A 83 16.49 30.94 6.81
CA LYS A 83 16.91 29.67 6.20
C LYS A 83 16.24 28.47 6.87
N LEU A 84 14.97 28.62 7.23
CA LEU A 84 14.20 27.54 7.85
C LEU A 84 13.84 26.49 6.80
N ARG A 85 13.73 25.24 7.24
CA ARG A 85 13.25 24.11 6.44
C ARG A 85 11.95 23.59 7.06
N PRO A 86 10.78 24.21 6.74
CA PRO A 86 9.51 23.79 7.32
C PRO A 86 9.17 22.34 6.92
N VAL A 87 8.62 21.55 7.85
CA VAL A 87 8.13 20.20 7.59
C VAL A 87 6.73 20.17 6.97
N ALA A 88 5.97 21.24 7.21
CA ALA A 88 4.61 21.44 6.69
C ALA A 88 4.36 22.94 6.47
N GLN A 89 3.21 23.30 5.92
CA GLN A 89 2.82 24.68 5.81
C GLN A 89 2.76 25.35 7.21
N PRO A 90 3.43 26.50 7.41
CA PRO A 90 3.37 27.24 8.65
C PRO A 90 1.93 27.58 9.05
N GLN A 91 1.62 27.40 10.32
CA GLN A 91 0.32 27.80 10.85
C GLN A 91 0.34 29.28 11.23
N VAL A 92 -0.69 30.02 10.79
CA VAL A 92 -0.80 31.43 11.08
C VAL A 92 -2.04 31.70 11.91
N ASN A 93 -1.85 32.36 13.06
CA ASN A 93 -2.93 32.70 13.96
C ASN A 93 -2.96 34.23 14.13
N LEU A 94 -4.08 34.83 13.74
CA LEU A 94 -4.32 36.28 14.00
C LEU A 94 -4.53 36.52 15.50
N LYS A 95 -3.91 37.53 16.05
CA LYS A 95 -4.15 37.97 17.44
C LYS A 95 -5.19 39.07 17.46
N ASP A 96 -6.23 38.85 18.27
CA ASP A 96 -7.18 39.96 18.61
C ASP A 96 -6.49 40.95 19.53
N GLU A 97 -5.97 42.00 18.96
CA GLU A 97 -5.41 43.09 19.74
C GLU A 97 -6.41 44.23 19.96
N LYS A 98 -6.34 44.79 21.19
CA LYS A 98 -7.12 45.99 21.55
C LYS A 98 -6.63 47.22 20.76
N ASP A 99 -5.41 47.18 20.26
CA ASP A 99 -4.78 48.24 19.48
C ASP A 99 -5.11 48.05 17.99
N LYS A 100 -6.10 48.80 17.51
CA LYS A 100 -6.53 48.79 16.11
C LYS A 100 -5.54 49.44 15.14
N THR A 101 -4.43 49.96 15.62
CA THR A 101 -3.39 50.61 14.77
C THR A 101 -2.47 49.59 14.11
N LYS A 102 -2.45 48.36 14.60
CA LYS A 102 -1.59 47.27 14.10
C LYS A 102 -2.38 45.97 13.90
N THR A 103 -2.04 45.24 12.86
CA THR A 103 -2.47 43.85 12.65
C THR A 103 -1.32 42.98 13.11
N VAL A 104 -1.58 42.11 14.12
CA VAL A 104 -0.57 41.22 14.69
C VAL A 104 -0.99 39.76 14.45
N PHE A 105 -0.06 38.96 14.01
CA PHE A 105 -0.27 37.51 13.85
C PHE A 105 0.97 36.73 14.26
N THR A 106 0.78 35.49 14.65
CA THR A 106 1.86 34.55 14.95
C THR A 106 2.00 33.56 13.79
N ILE A 107 3.25 33.24 13.44
CA ILE A 107 3.62 32.22 12.47
C ILE A 107 4.28 31.09 13.25
N ASP A 108 3.62 29.96 13.35
CA ASP A 108 4.12 28.78 14.02
C ASP A 108 4.67 27.82 12.95
N ILE A 109 5.94 27.47 13.09
CA ILE A 109 6.70 26.67 12.12
C ILE A 109 7.33 25.50 12.85
N GLU A 110 7.13 24.31 12.33
CA GLU A 110 7.91 23.14 12.71
C GLU A 110 8.95 22.87 11.60
N ILE A 111 10.21 22.68 11.99
CA ILE A 111 11.34 22.57 11.06
C ILE A 111 11.92 21.16 11.06
N PHE A 112 12.54 20.77 9.93
CA PHE A 112 13.31 19.52 9.86
C PHE A 112 14.50 19.59 10.83
N PRO A 113 14.82 18.46 11.51
CA PRO A 113 16.02 18.35 12.33
C PRO A 113 17.28 18.42 11.46
N GLU A 114 18.39 18.88 12.07
CA GLU A 114 19.72 18.72 11.46
C GLU A 114 20.23 17.31 11.72
N ILE A 115 20.52 16.57 10.65
CA ILE A 115 20.95 15.17 10.70
C ILE A 115 22.41 15.09 10.26
N LYS A 116 23.23 14.42 11.07
CA LYS A 116 24.56 13.99 10.66
C LYS A 116 24.47 12.59 10.09
N LEU A 117 24.62 12.47 8.78
CA LEU A 117 24.58 11.19 8.10
C LEU A 117 25.80 10.33 8.45
N VAL A 118 25.56 9.03 8.59
CA VAL A 118 26.63 8.05 8.78
C VAL A 118 27.42 7.85 7.51
N ASP A 119 28.66 7.36 7.66
CA ASP A 119 29.54 7.00 6.55
C ASP A 119 29.18 5.59 6.04
N PHE A 120 28.43 5.53 4.94
CA PHE A 120 27.95 4.28 4.35
C PHE A 120 29.08 3.34 3.90
N GLU A 121 30.27 3.87 3.55
CA GLU A 121 31.39 3.02 3.11
C GLU A 121 31.94 2.14 4.24
N LYS A 122 31.64 2.48 5.50
CA LYS A 122 31.99 1.69 6.67
C LYS A 122 30.91 0.71 7.10
N THR A 123 29.72 0.86 6.59
CA THR A 123 28.57 0.01 6.92
C THR A 123 28.64 -1.30 6.13
N THR A 124 28.37 -2.42 6.80
CA THR A 124 28.29 -3.75 6.17
C THR A 124 26.87 -4.27 6.30
N ILE A 125 26.31 -4.77 5.20
CA ILE A 125 24.96 -5.35 5.13
C ILE A 125 25.07 -6.77 4.60
N GLU A 126 24.36 -7.70 5.23
CA GLU A 126 24.24 -9.08 4.78
C GLU A 126 23.36 -9.13 3.52
N ASN A 127 23.92 -9.63 2.42
CA ASN A 127 23.21 -9.84 1.17
C ASN A 127 23.01 -11.34 0.95
N TYR A 128 21.79 -11.82 1.03
CA TYR A 128 21.44 -13.22 0.87
C TYR A 128 21.04 -13.51 -0.56
N THR A 129 21.73 -14.44 -1.20
CA THR A 129 21.42 -14.88 -2.57
C THR A 129 21.01 -16.35 -2.58
N VAL A 130 20.17 -16.74 -3.53
CA VAL A 130 19.71 -18.12 -3.66
C VAL A 130 20.47 -18.81 -4.77
N LYS A 131 21.06 -19.96 -4.45
CA LYS A 131 21.55 -20.90 -5.45
C LYS A 131 20.39 -21.78 -5.88
N LEU A 132 19.80 -21.50 -7.05
CA LEU A 132 18.73 -22.32 -7.62
C LEU A 132 19.32 -23.61 -8.21
N GLU A 133 18.85 -24.74 -7.72
CA GLU A 133 19.14 -26.05 -8.30
C GLU A 133 18.11 -26.41 -9.37
N LYS A 134 18.51 -27.22 -10.36
CA LYS A 134 17.60 -27.68 -11.43
C LYS A 134 16.37 -28.42 -10.89
N ALA A 135 16.53 -29.10 -9.75
CA ALA A 135 15.44 -29.82 -9.10
C ALA A 135 14.32 -28.87 -8.63
N GLU A 136 14.67 -27.65 -8.20
CA GLU A 136 13.70 -26.65 -7.72
C GLU A 136 12.94 -26.02 -8.88
N THR A 137 13.66 -25.72 -9.98
CA THR A 137 13.03 -25.29 -11.22
C THR A 137 12.05 -26.35 -11.73
N GLN A 138 12.44 -27.64 -11.68
CA GLN A 138 11.56 -28.74 -12.08
C GLN A 138 10.33 -28.86 -11.19
N LYS A 139 10.46 -28.75 -9.86
CA LYS A 139 9.32 -28.73 -8.94
C LYS A 139 8.34 -27.59 -9.25
N ARG A 140 8.86 -26.42 -9.61
CA ARG A 140 8.01 -25.27 -10.00
C ARG A 140 7.26 -25.55 -11.29
N ILE A 141 7.93 -26.17 -12.28
CA ILE A 141 7.32 -26.57 -13.54
C ILE A 141 6.24 -27.63 -13.31
N ASP A 142 6.51 -28.62 -12.45
CA ASP A 142 5.55 -29.67 -12.09
C ASP A 142 4.30 -29.07 -11.42
N LEU A 143 4.48 -28.07 -10.56
CA LEU A 143 3.38 -27.32 -9.96
C LEU A 143 2.56 -26.54 -10.99
N ILE A 144 3.22 -25.87 -11.94
CA ILE A 144 2.55 -25.16 -13.04
C ILE A 144 1.75 -26.16 -13.88
N ALA A 145 2.35 -27.29 -14.24
CA ALA A 145 1.68 -28.34 -15.03
C ALA A 145 0.49 -28.96 -14.29
N LYS A 146 0.61 -29.16 -12.98
CA LYS A 146 -0.48 -29.66 -12.14
C LYS A 146 -1.66 -28.69 -12.05
N ASN A 147 -1.39 -27.39 -12.01
CA ASN A 147 -2.44 -26.37 -11.97
C ASN A 147 -3.06 -26.13 -13.36
N GLN A 148 -2.35 -26.45 -14.42
CA GLN A 148 -2.82 -26.37 -15.81
C GLN A 148 -3.49 -27.70 -16.18
N LYS A 149 -4.76 -27.90 -15.75
CA LYS A 149 -5.53 -29.10 -16.07
C LYS A 149 -5.73 -29.21 -17.57
N SER A 150 -5.39 -30.34 -18.13
CA SER A 150 -5.71 -30.71 -19.52
C SER A 150 -6.84 -31.73 -19.54
N TYR A 151 -7.72 -31.61 -20.55
CA TYR A 151 -8.86 -32.49 -20.67
C TYR A 151 -8.81 -33.25 -22.01
N GLN A 152 -9.11 -34.52 -21.97
CA GLN A 152 -9.19 -35.35 -23.16
C GLN A 152 -10.65 -35.75 -23.40
N LYS A 153 -11.19 -35.42 -24.60
CA LYS A 153 -12.54 -35.82 -25.01
C LYS A 153 -12.68 -37.34 -24.92
N GLN A 154 -13.77 -37.79 -24.32
CA GLN A 154 -14.16 -39.16 -24.18
C GLN A 154 -15.16 -39.55 -25.29
N GLU A 155 -15.42 -40.87 -25.40
CA GLU A 155 -16.47 -41.38 -26.29
C GLU A 155 -17.86 -40.89 -25.87
N ASP A 156 -18.77 -40.74 -26.80
CA ASP A 156 -20.10 -40.17 -26.56
C ASP A 156 -20.96 -40.99 -25.57
N SER A 157 -20.56 -42.25 -25.30
CA SER A 157 -21.18 -43.09 -24.28
C SER A 157 -20.73 -42.84 -22.85
N TYR A 158 -19.64 -42.09 -22.67
CA TYR A 158 -19.05 -41.82 -21.36
C TYR A 158 -19.93 -40.87 -20.54
N LYS A 159 -20.18 -41.24 -19.29
CA LYS A 159 -20.97 -40.45 -18.33
C LYS A 159 -20.07 -39.56 -17.48
N ALA A 160 -20.36 -38.27 -17.44
CA ALA A 160 -19.63 -37.30 -16.70
C ALA A 160 -19.58 -37.59 -15.19
N LYS A 161 -18.42 -37.41 -14.59
CA LYS A 161 -18.14 -37.58 -13.17
C LYS A 161 -17.62 -36.26 -12.58
N ASP A 162 -17.49 -36.23 -11.25
CA ASP A 162 -16.83 -35.14 -10.56
C ASP A 162 -15.38 -35.01 -11.03
N GLY A 163 -14.93 -33.77 -11.31
CA GLY A 163 -13.63 -33.48 -11.92
C GLY A 163 -13.60 -33.44 -13.44
N ASP A 164 -14.61 -33.95 -14.14
CA ASP A 164 -14.66 -33.95 -15.61
C ASP A 164 -15.05 -32.55 -16.14
N SER A 165 -14.61 -32.23 -17.35
CA SER A 165 -15.03 -31.07 -18.12
C SER A 165 -16.16 -31.43 -19.08
N VAL A 166 -17.25 -30.69 -19.03
CA VAL A 166 -18.42 -30.86 -19.87
C VAL A 166 -18.59 -29.64 -20.76
N ILE A 167 -18.62 -29.85 -22.07
CA ILE A 167 -18.97 -28.81 -23.06
C ILE A 167 -20.47 -28.92 -23.32
N LEU A 168 -21.20 -27.85 -23.08
CA LEU A 168 -22.64 -27.78 -23.19
C LEU A 168 -23.15 -26.44 -23.69
N ASP A 169 -24.33 -26.46 -24.27
CA ASP A 169 -25.17 -25.28 -24.43
C ASP A 169 -26.16 -25.28 -23.28
N TYR A 170 -26.42 -24.06 -22.72
CA TYR A 170 -27.46 -23.93 -21.71
C TYR A 170 -28.30 -22.66 -21.92
N GLU A 171 -29.57 -22.77 -21.53
CA GLU A 171 -30.48 -21.62 -21.44
C GLU A 171 -31.23 -21.66 -20.11
N GLY A 172 -30.99 -20.64 -19.29
CA GLY A 172 -31.55 -20.49 -17.95
C GLY A 172 -32.74 -19.52 -17.94
N THR A 173 -33.77 -19.88 -17.20
CA THR A 173 -34.96 -19.06 -16.97
C THR A 173 -35.27 -18.93 -15.49
N ILE A 174 -35.77 -17.74 -15.07
CA ILE A 174 -36.34 -17.50 -13.75
C ILE A 174 -37.81 -17.17 -13.98
N ASP A 175 -38.74 -17.91 -13.35
CA ASP A 175 -40.19 -17.79 -13.56
C ASP A 175 -40.59 -17.81 -15.05
N GLY A 176 -39.88 -18.58 -15.87
CA GLY A 176 -40.11 -18.72 -17.30
C GLY A 176 -39.66 -17.56 -18.17
N LYS A 177 -38.85 -16.62 -17.60
CA LYS A 177 -38.28 -15.51 -18.33
C LYS A 177 -36.76 -15.64 -18.40
N ASN A 178 -36.20 -15.32 -19.56
CA ASN A 178 -34.75 -15.29 -19.74
C ASN A 178 -34.15 -14.10 -18.97
N PHE A 179 -32.91 -14.24 -18.52
CA PHE A 179 -32.14 -13.23 -17.82
C PHE A 179 -30.73 -13.08 -18.41
N ASP A 180 -30.12 -11.94 -18.18
CA ASP A 180 -28.77 -11.65 -18.67
C ASP A 180 -27.75 -12.64 -18.07
N GLY A 181 -26.93 -13.27 -18.95
CA GLY A 181 -25.98 -14.32 -18.55
C GLY A 181 -26.61 -15.71 -18.39
N GLY A 182 -27.94 -15.86 -18.61
CA GLY A 182 -28.63 -17.12 -18.54
C GLY A 182 -28.40 -18.02 -19.74
N LYS A 183 -27.86 -17.56 -20.89
CA LYS A 183 -27.64 -18.34 -22.08
C LYS A 183 -26.19 -18.35 -22.52
N ALA A 184 -25.67 -19.54 -22.82
CA ALA A 184 -24.35 -19.70 -23.44
C ALA A 184 -24.32 -20.93 -24.35
N GLU A 185 -23.51 -20.85 -25.39
CA GLU A 185 -23.24 -21.93 -26.31
C GLU A 185 -21.78 -22.36 -26.21
N GLU A 186 -21.51 -23.67 -26.35
CA GLU A 186 -20.18 -24.30 -26.29
C GLU A 186 -19.42 -23.98 -25.00
N GLN A 187 -20.14 -23.74 -23.90
CA GLN A 187 -19.53 -23.44 -22.63
C GLN A 187 -18.89 -24.69 -22.01
N SER A 188 -17.64 -24.55 -21.58
CA SER A 188 -16.92 -25.58 -20.85
C SER A 188 -17.12 -25.40 -19.34
N ILE A 189 -17.67 -26.41 -18.68
CA ILE A 189 -17.89 -26.46 -17.23
C ILE A 189 -17.11 -27.62 -16.63
N VAL A 190 -16.25 -27.36 -15.66
CA VAL A 190 -15.57 -28.39 -14.89
C VAL A 190 -16.40 -28.70 -13.65
N ILE A 191 -16.88 -29.93 -13.56
CA ILE A 191 -17.74 -30.38 -12.45
C ILE A 191 -16.93 -30.40 -11.15
N GLY A 192 -17.43 -29.74 -10.09
CA GLY A 192 -16.76 -29.65 -8.78
C GLY A 192 -15.73 -28.52 -8.68
N SER A 193 -15.60 -27.67 -9.72
CA SER A 193 -14.69 -26.53 -9.71
C SER A 193 -15.14 -25.38 -8.80
N GLY A 194 -16.45 -25.27 -8.55
CA GLY A 194 -17.06 -24.15 -7.80
C GLY A 194 -17.12 -22.84 -8.60
N GLN A 195 -16.79 -22.86 -9.89
CA GLN A 195 -16.89 -21.68 -10.76
C GLN A 195 -18.34 -21.40 -11.19
N TYR A 196 -19.17 -22.44 -11.19
CA TYR A 196 -20.59 -22.37 -11.48
C TYR A 196 -21.43 -22.69 -10.24
N LEU A 197 -22.74 -22.46 -10.34
CA LEU A 197 -23.65 -22.77 -9.24
C LEU A 197 -23.59 -24.26 -8.88
N PRO A 198 -23.45 -24.60 -7.59
CA PRO A 198 -23.23 -26.00 -7.16
C PRO A 198 -24.31 -26.98 -7.64
N ASP A 199 -25.57 -26.50 -7.74
CA ASP A 199 -26.67 -27.35 -8.20
C ASP A 199 -26.56 -27.61 -9.72
N LEU A 200 -26.04 -26.66 -10.51
CA LEU A 200 -25.78 -26.85 -11.93
C LEU A 200 -24.66 -27.90 -12.11
N GLU A 201 -23.53 -27.72 -11.44
CA GLU A 201 -22.41 -28.67 -11.55
C GLU A 201 -22.81 -30.08 -11.14
N LYS A 202 -23.53 -30.24 -10.02
CA LYS A 202 -24.08 -31.55 -9.59
C LYS A 202 -25.09 -32.13 -10.57
N GLY A 203 -25.90 -31.28 -11.18
CA GLY A 203 -26.90 -31.68 -12.15
C GLY A 203 -26.31 -32.29 -13.43
N LEU A 204 -25.05 -31.94 -13.77
CA LEU A 204 -24.33 -32.48 -14.93
C LEU A 204 -23.74 -33.86 -14.69
N ILE A 205 -23.59 -34.30 -13.44
CA ILE A 205 -23.06 -35.63 -13.13
C ILE A 205 -23.96 -36.73 -13.72
N GLY A 206 -23.34 -37.70 -14.39
CA GLY A 206 -23.97 -38.87 -14.99
C GLY A 206 -24.55 -38.64 -16.39
N LEU A 207 -24.48 -37.40 -16.93
CA LEU A 207 -24.88 -37.07 -18.30
C LEU A 207 -23.76 -37.44 -19.27
N LYS A 208 -24.13 -37.69 -20.52
CA LYS A 208 -23.22 -38.02 -21.63
C LYS A 208 -23.45 -37.09 -22.83
N ALA A 209 -22.59 -37.14 -23.80
CA ALA A 209 -22.77 -36.36 -25.03
C ALA A 209 -24.13 -36.73 -25.72
N GLY A 210 -24.84 -35.69 -26.14
CA GLY A 210 -26.18 -35.76 -26.74
C GLY A 210 -27.33 -35.73 -25.73
N ASP A 211 -27.08 -35.83 -24.43
CA ASP A 211 -28.16 -35.74 -23.43
C ASP A 211 -28.65 -34.28 -23.29
N GLU A 212 -29.97 -34.14 -23.10
CA GLU A 212 -30.65 -32.90 -22.79
C GLU A 212 -31.32 -33.03 -21.41
N LYS A 213 -31.11 -32.04 -20.51
CA LYS A 213 -31.67 -32.09 -19.16
C LYS A 213 -31.96 -30.71 -18.62
N SER A 214 -33.14 -30.56 -18.00
CA SER A 214 -33.50 -29.41 -17.21
C SER A 214 -32.96 -29.56 -15.79
N ILE A 215 -32.12 -28.64 -15.35
CA ILE A 215 -31.49 -28.62 -14.02
C ILE A 215 -32.07 -27.43 -13.23
N LYS A 216 -32.65 -27.71 -12.06
CA LYS A 216 -33.10 -26.67 -11.13
C LYS A 216 -31.93 -26.19 -10.29
N VAL A 217 -31.77 -24.93 -10.21
CA VAL A 217 -30.65 -24.28 -9.55
C VAL A 217 -31.16 -23.14 -8.65
N LYS A 218 -30.66 -23.04 -7.43
CA LYS A 218 -30.97 -21.93 -6.54
C LYS A 218 -29.81 -20.98 -6.46
N PHE A 219 -30.06 -19.71 -6.74
CA PHE A 219 -29.04 -18.66 -6.57
C PHE A 219 -28.77 -18.41 -5.09
N PRO A 220 -27.52 -18.28 -4.66
CA PRO A 220 -27.17 -17.99 -3.27
C PRO A 220 -27.60 -16.56 -2.87
N GLU A 221 -27.80 -16.33 -1.58
CA GLU A 221 -28.11 -15.00 -1.03
C GLU A 221 -27.02 -13.96 -1.32
N THR A 222 -25.77 -14.42 -1.43
CA THR A 222 -24.61 -13.58 -1.69
C THR A 222 -24.30 -13.38 -3.18
N TYR A 223 -25.23 -13.73 -4.07
CA TYR A 223 -24.99 -13.59 -5.51
C TYR A 223 -24.83 -12.12 -5.90
N HIS A 224 -23.90 -11.84 -6.81
CA HIS A 224 -23.52 -10.46 -7.17
C HIS A 224 -24.68 -9.62 -7.74
N ALA A 225 -25.62 -10.22 -8.48
CA ALA A 225 -26.81 -9.55 -8.99
C ALA A 225 -27.94 -9.65 -7.95
N LYS A 226 -28.28 -8.52 -7.31
CA LYS A 226 -29.30 -8.47 -6.25
C LYS A 226 -30.67 -9.00 -6.67
N GLU A 227 -31.02 -8.83 -7.94
CA GLU A 227 -32.31 -9.26 -8.50
C GLU A 227 -32.44 -10.79 -8.61
N MET A 228 -31.29 -11.50 -8.58
CA MET A 228 -31.24 -12.96 -8.69
C MET A 228 -31.01 -13.65 -7.35
N GLN A 229 -30.76 -12.90 -6.25
CA GLN A 229 -30.51 -13.47 -4.93
C GLN A 229 -31.70 -14.30 -4.46
N ASN A 230 -31.43 -15.54 -4.02
CA ASN A 230 -32.44 -16.54 -3.57
C ASN A 230 -33.46 -16.96 -4.64
N ALA A 231 -33.31 -16.54 -5.92
CA ALA A 231 -34.21 -16.94 -6.99
C ALA A 231 -34.00 -18.40 -7.40
N ASP A 232 -35.10 -19.06 -7.73
CA ASP A 232 -35.09 -20.42 -8.34
C ASP A 232 -35.04 -20.28 -9.84
N ALA A 233 -34.03 -20.87 -10.50
CA ALA A 233 -33.86 -20.90 -11.93
C ALA A 233 -33.93 -22.33 -12.49
N VAL A 234 -34.29 -22.46 -13.74
CA VAL A 234 -34.25 -23.71 -14.47
C VAL A 234 -33.33 -23.55 -15.67
N PHE A 235 -32.26 -24.36 -15.72
CA PHE A 235 -31.31 -24.38 -16.82
C PHE A 235 -31.62 -25.59 -17.73
N GLU A 236 -31.95 -25.32 -18.99
CA GLU A 236 -32.00 -26.35 -20.03
C GLU A 236 -30.63 -26.55 -20.61
N CYS A 237 -30.02 -27.69 -20.34
CA CYS A 237 -28.65 -28.00 -20.68
C CYS A 237 -28.62 -29.07 -21.78
N LYS A 238 -27.85 -28.83 -22.87
CA LYS A 238 -27.58 -29.78 -23.94
C LYS A 238 -26.10 -30.11 -23.98
N ILE A 239 -25.76 -31.35 -23.69
CA ILE A 239 -24.37 -31.82 -23.58
C ILE A 239 -23.80 -32.10 -24.96
N LYS A 240 -22.70 -31.44 -25.34
CA LYS A 240 -21.98 -31.65 -26.60
C LYS A 240 -20.84 -32.64 -26.48
N ALA A 241 -20.07 -32.55 -25.39
CA ALA A 241 -18.94 -33.44 -25.16
C ALA A 241 -18.63 -33.55 -23.67
N VAL A 242 -18.08 -34.69 -23.28
CA VAL A 242 -17.50 -34.93 -21.95
C VAL A 242 -16.03 -35.24 -22.13
N SER A 243 -15.18 -34.59 -21.29
CA SER A 243 -13.73 -34.78 -21.29
C SER A 243 -13.25 -35.09 -19.89
N THR A 244 -12.37 -36.04 -19.73
CA THR A 244 -11.77 -36.40 -18.44
C THR A 244 -10.44 -35.69 -18.26
N GLU A 245 -10.10 -35.38 -17.01
CA GLU A 245 -8.79 -34.84 -16.67
C GLU A 245 -7.70 -35.82 -17.08
N LYS A 246 -6.70 -35.30 -17.77
CA LYS A 246 -5.50 -36.03 -18.18
C LYS A 246 -4.29 -35.40 -17.55
N GLU A 247 -3.36 -36.21 -17.06
CA GLU A 247 -2.06 -35.72 -16.63
C GLU A 247 -1.43 -34.88 -17.75
N THR A 248 -1.13 -33.62 -17.44
CA THR A 248 -0.46 -32.70 -18.35
C THR A 248 0.96 -33.20 -18.56
N LYS A 249 1.28 -33.68 -19.76
CA LYS A 249 2.67 -34.02 -20.12
C LYS A 249 3.47 -32.74 -20.29
N ILE A 250 4.60 -32.67 -19.61
CA ILE A 250 5.54 -31.56 -19.70
C ILE A 250 6.42 -31.80 -20.94
N ASP A 251 5.96 -31.33 -22.07
CA ASP A 251 6.61 -31.45 -23.37
C ASP A 251 6.59 -30.12 -24.14
N ASP A 252 7.08 -30.12 -25.39
CA ASP A 252 7.11 -28.89 -26.20
C ASP A 252 5.69 -28.35 -26.51
N ALA A 253 4.67 -29.21 -26.54
CA ALA A 253 3.30 -28.77 -26.75
C ALA A 253 2.77 -28.00 -25.53
N PHE A 254 3.06 -28.50 -24.33
CA PHE A 254 2.79 -27.80 -23.09
C PHE A 254 3.53 -26.47 -23.03
N ALA A 255 4.84 -26.46 -23.34
CA ALA A 255 5.64 -25.24 -23.35
C ALA A 255 5.06 -24.16 -24.29
N LYS A 256 4.61 -24.58 -25.48
CA LYS A 256 3.95 -23.66 -26.44
C LYS A 256 2.62 -23.13 -25.94
N SER A 257 1.82 -23.95 -25.26
CA SER A 257 0.58 -23.45 -24.62
C SER A 257 0.82 -22.41 -23.54
N MET A 258 2.01 -22.44 -22.92
CA MET A 258 2.47 -21.46 -21.92
C MET A 258 3.23 -20.27 -22.55
N GLY A 259 3.21 -20.12 -23.88
CA GLY A 259 3.85 -19.01 -24.58
C GLY A 259 5.37 -19.11 -24.71
N ALA A 260 5.92 -20.31 -24.63
CA ALA A 260 7.33 -20.59 -24.91
C ALA A 260 7.49 -21.24 -26.32
N THR A 261 8.73 -21.25 -26.85
CA THR A 261 9.01 -21.85 -28.15
C THR A 261 9.13 -23.39 -28.06
N ASP A 262 9.74 -23.86 -27.00
CA ASP A 262 9.94 -25.27 -26.66
C ASP A 262 10.12 -25.45 -25.15
N LEU A 263 10.29 -26.68 -24.69
CA LEU A 263 10.44 -27.00 -23.26
C LEU A 263 11.68 -26.36 -22.64
N LYS A 264 12.76 -26.24 -23.40
CA LYS A 264 14.01 -25.61 -22.90
C LYS A 264 13.84 -24.11 -22.69
N ASP A 265 13.16 -23.42 -23.60
CA ASP A 265 12.80 -21.99 -23.46
C ASP A 265 11.86 -21.78 -22.25
N PHE A 266 10.88 -22.68 -22.08
CA PHE A 266 9.97 -22.63 -20.93
C PHE A 266 10.74 -22.79 -19.60
N GLN A 267 11.63 -23.78 -19.52
CA GLN A 267 12.48 -23.97 -18.34
C GLN A 267 13.33 -22.75 -18.05
N GLY A 268 13.94 -22.15 -19.07
CA GLY A 268 14.73 -20.93 -18.93
C GLY A 268 13.89 -19.72 -18.46
N LYS A 269 12.67 -19.58 -18.94
CA LYS A 269 11.74 -18.52 -18.48
C LYS A 269 11.33 -18.71 -17.02
N VAL A 270 11.01 -19.94 -16.62
CA VAL A 270 10.66 -20.26 -15.22
C VAL A 270 11.85 -20.02 -14.30
N GLU A 271 13.06 -20.47 -14.67
CA GLU A 271 14.28 -20.21 -13.91
C GLU A 271 14.57 -18.72 -13.77
N GLY A 272 14.47 -17.97 -14.87
CA GLY A 272 14.65 -16.50 -14.87
C GLY A 272 13.63 -15.79 -13.99
N GLN A 273 12.37 -16.23 -14.02
CA GLN A 273 11.32 -15.67 -13.16
C GLN A 273 11.58 -15.96 -11.69
N MET A 274 11.93 -17.22 -11.34
CA MET A 274 12.30 -17.60 -9.97
C MET A 274 13.49 -16.78 -9.48
N LYS A 275 14.53 -16.64 -10.31
CA LYS A 275 15.71 -15.84 -9.97
C LYS A 275 15.33 -14.39 -9.68
N SER A 276 14.54 -13.78 -10.53
CA SER A 276 14.06 -12.40 -10.33
C SER A 276 13.19 -12.25 -9.06
N GLU A 277 12.37 -13.26 -8.74
CA GLU A 277 11.56 -13.31 -7.52
C GLU A 277 12.46 -13.32 -6.28
N TYR A 278 13.46 -14.20 -6.24
CA TYR A 278 14.38 -14.28 -5.09
C TYR A 278 15.35 -13.10 -5.00
N GLU A 279 15.75 -12.49 -6.11
CA GLU A 279 16.52 -11.25 -6.11
C GLU A 279 15.73 -10.09 -5.47
N LYS A 280 14.42 -10.01 -5.71
CA LYS A 280 13.55 -9.03 -5.03
C LYS A 280 13.48 -9.29 -3.54
N LEU A 281 13.25 -10.54 -3.13
CA LEU A 281 13.21 -10.91 -1.71
C LEU A 281 14.56 -10.63 -1.01
N SER A 282 15.69 -10.92 -1.67
CA SER A 282 17.03 -10.59 -1.19
C SER A 282 17.20 -9.09 -0.98
N LYS A 283 16.76 -8.28 -1.94
CA LYS A 283 16.79 -6.82 -1.85
C LYS A 283 15.94 -6.31 -0.70
N ASP A 284 14.76 -6.89 -0.48
CA ASP A 284 13.88 -6.53 0.64
C ASP A 284 14.52 -6.85 1.99
N MET A 285 15.23 -7.99 2.11
CA MET A 285 16.00 -8.33 3.31
C MET A 285 17.11 -7.32 3.57
N SER A 286 17.91 -6.97 2.56
CA SER A 286 18.98 -5.97 2.65
C SER A 286 18.42 -4.58 2.97
N LYS A 287 17.26 -4.20 2.41
CA LYS A 287 16.55 -2.95 2.71
C LYS A 287 16.13 -2.89 4.19
N LYS A 288 15.60 -3.98 4.71
CA LYS A 288 15.19 -4.07 6.11
C LYS A 288 16.37 -3.89 7.06
N GLU A 289 17.47 -4.64 6.81
CA GLU A 289 18.70 -4.52 7.61
C GLU A 289 19.28 -3.09 7.52
N LEU A 290 19.27 -2.49 6.32
CA LEU A 290 19.65 -1.09 6.15
C LEU A 290 18.81 -0.16 7.03
N PHE A 291 17.50 -0.32 7.05
CA PHE A 291 16.60 0.51 7.85
C PHE A 291 16.85 0.34 9.34
N ASP A 292 17.10 -0.86 9.80
CA ASP A 292 17.48 -1.14 11.20
C ASP A 292 18.79 -0.45 11.58
N ILE A 293 19.76 -0.41 10.67
CA ILE A 293 21.04 0.30 10.87
C ILE A 293 20.81 1.81 10.89
N LEU A 294 20.08 2.34 9.93
CA LEU A 294 19.75 3.78 9.86
C LEU A 294 19.02 4.24 11.11
N ASP A 295 18.08 3.45 11.62
CA ASP A 295 17.36 3.76 12.84
C ASP A 295 18.28 3.79 14.07
N LYS A 296 19.17 2.83 14.21
CA LYS A 296 20.10 2.72 15.36
C LYS A 296 21.19 3.79 15.37
N GLU A 297 21.74 4.11 14.20
CA GLU A 297 22.87 5.02 14.06
C GLU A 297 22.46 6.50 14.09
N HIS A 298 21.18 6.83 13.91
CA HIS A 298 20.70 8.19 13.95
C HIS A 298 19.79 8.41 15.15
N SER A 299 20.03 9.50 15.88
CA SER A 299 19.20 9.94 17.00
C SER A 299 18.98 11.44 16.91
N PHE A 300 17.72 11.84 16.74
CA PHE A 300 17.30 13.24 16.67
C PHE A 300 15.83 13.37 17.10
N GLU A 301 15.41 14.59 17.40
CA GLU A 301 14.03 14.92 17.75
C GLU A 301 13.14 14.79 16.50
N LEU A 302 11.97 14.14 16.63
CA LEU A 302 11.02 14.00 15.54
C LEU A 302 10.03 15.16 15.54
N PRO A 303 9.63 15.66 14.35
CA PRO A 303 8.56 16.64 14.23
C PRO A 303 7.23 16.06 14.71
N GLU A 304 6.67 16.61 15.79
CA GLU A 304 5.44 16.10 16.41
C GLU A 304 4.25 16.14 15.46
N GLY A 305 4.17 17.17 14.61
CA GLY A 305 3.11 17.32 13.62
C GLY A 305 3.10 16.21 12.56
N LEU A 306 4.29 15.81 12.07
CA LEU A 306 4.41 14.71 11.11
C LEU A 306 4.09 13.38 11.75
N VAL A 307 4.60 13.12 12.96
CA VAL A 307 4.32 11.90 13.72
C VAL A 307 2.83 11.76 13.99
N ALA A 308 2.16 12.81 14.44
CA ALA A 308 0.73 12.80 14.72
C ALA A 308 -0.11 12.55 13.44
N SER A 309 0.31 13.12 12.31
CA SER A 309 -0.34 12.88 11.01
C SER A 309 -0.18 11.43 10.57
N GLU A 310 1.02 10.86 10.66
CA GLU A 310 1.28 9.46 10.28
C GLU A 310 0.56 8.48 11.21
N PHE A 311 0.55 8.73 12.51
CA PHE A 311 -0.23 7.95 13.47
C PHE A 311 -1.72 7.92 13.10
N LYS A 312 -2.28 9.08 12.73
CA LYS A 312 -3.67 9.18 12.28
C LYS A 312 -3.90 8.37 11.00
N ASN A 313 -3.00 8.46 10.02
CA ASN A 313 -3.09 7.73 8.76
C ASN A 313 -3.05 6.21 8.99
N LEU A 314 -2.16 5.71 9.85
CA LEU A 314 -2.07 4.30 10.22
C LEU A 314 -3.36 3.79 10.88
N LYS A 315 -3.91 4.59 11.79
CA LYS A 315 -5.17 4.29 12.46
C LYS A 315 -6.35 4.23 11.48
N GLU A 316 -6.47 5.21 10.60
CA GLU A 316 -7.51 5.27 9.58
C GLU A 316 -7.41 4.11 8.58
N GLY A 317 -6.19 3.79 8.12
CA GLY A 317 -5.93 2.66 7.23
C GLY A 317 -6.36 1.32 7.84
N TYR A 318 -6.00 1.07 9.09
CA TYR A 318 -6.40 -0.15 9.82
C TYR A 318 -7.93 -0.28 9.95
N LEU A 319 -8.61 0.82 10.24
CA LEU A 319 -10.07 0.82 10.37
C LEU A 319 -10.75 0.63 9.00
N HIS A 320 -10.17 1.17 7.94
CA HIS A 320 -10.65 0.97 6.57
C HIS A 320 -10.57 -0.50 6.14
N ASP A 321 -9.46 -1.16 6.40
CA ASP A 321 -9.27 -2.57 6.02
C ASP A 321 -10.23 -3.51 6.75
N LYS A 322 -10.66 -3.13 7.95
CA LYS A 322 -11.63 -3.94 8.73
C LYS A 322 -13.09 -3.72 8.33
N ASN A 323 -13.43 -2.55 7.75
CA ASN A 323 -14.80 -2.17 7.39
C ASN A 323 -14.85 -1.50 5.99
N PRO A 324 -14.78 -2.25 4.89
CA PRO A 324 -14.68 -1.68 3.54
C PRO A 324 -15.97 -1.05 2.99
N THR A 325 -17.11 -1.08 3.70
CA THR A 325 -18.39 -0.52 3.21
C THR A 325 -18.57 0.95 3.58
N SER A 326 -18.70 1.78 2.58
CA SER A 326 -18.39 3.20 2.50
C SER A 326 -19.25 4.21 3.29
N ASP A 327 -20.48 3.93 3.69
CA ASP A 327 -21.37 4.98 4.27
C ASP A 327 -21.47 4.96 5.82
N GLN A 328 -21.06 3.88 6.45
CA GLN A 328 -21.02 3.73 7.90
C GLN A 328 -19.65 4.12 8.50
N HIS A 329 -18.69 4.32 7.64
CA HIS A 329 -17.25 4.47 7.93
C HIS A 329 -16.93 5.60 8.92
N LYS A 330 -17.49 6.79 8.72
CA LYS A 330 -17.24 7.94 9.61
C LYS A 330 -17.80 7.77 11.01
N LYS A 331 -18.89 7.00 11.16
CA LYS A 331 -19.53 6.74 12.46
C LYS A 331 -18.89 5.57 13.21
N ASP A 332 -18.26 4.63 12.49
CA ASP A 332 -17.60 3.47 13.08
C ASP A 332 -16.16 3.80 13.51
N ILE A 333 -15.51 4.75 12.85
CA ILE A 333 -14.20 5.30 13.28
C ILE A 333 -14.26 5.90 14.68
N GLU A 334 -15.40 6.52 15.05
CA GLU A 334 -15.60 7.09 16.37
C GLU A 334 -15.96 6.04 17.45
N LYS A 335 -16.36 4.83 17.07
CA LYS A 335 -16.88 3.80 17.97
C LYS A 335 -15.96 2.59 18.19
N HIS A 336 -14.95 2.37 17.32
CA HIS A 336 -14.02 1.27 17.54
C HIS A 336 -12.90 1.72 18.47
N GLU A 337 -12.98 1.24 19.72
CA GLU A 337 -11.89 1.34 20.68
C GLU A 337 -10.72 0.47 20.18
N ILE A 338 -9.68 1.13 19.71
CA ILE A 338 -8.39 0.49 19.46
C ILE A 338 -7.76 0.20 20.82
N SER A 339 -7.23 -1.01 21.02
CA SER A 339 -6.59 -1.34 22.28
C SER A 339 -5.36 -0.45 22.53
N LYS A 340 -5.06 -0.15 23.79
CA LYS A 340 -3.88 0.65 24.15
C LYS A 340 -2.56 0.04 23.64
N GLU A 341 -2.50 -1.28 23.47
CA GLU A 341 -1.36 -1.96 22.89
C GLU A 341 -1.22 -1.61 21.41
N MET A 342 -2.33 -1.62 20.67
CA MET A 342 -2.32 -1.22 19.25
C MET A 342 -2.02 0.26 19.05
N GLU A 343 -2.53 1.13 19.93
CA GLU A 343 -2.16 2.56 19.87
C GLU A 343 -0.65 2.76 20.07
N LYS A 344 -0.06 2.01 20.99
CA LYS A 344 1.40 2.04 21.18
C LYS A 344 2.15 1.51 19.95
N ASP A 345 1.69 0.42 19.38
CA ASP A 345 2.29 -0.15 18.16
C ASP A 345 2.19 0.84 16.97
N PHE A 346 1.05 1.52 16.79
CA PHE A 346 0.91 2.54 15.76
C PHE A 346 1.80 3.76 16.03
N GLN A 347 1.98 4.14 17.29
CA GLN A 347 2.90 5.22 17.64
C GLN A 347 4.35 4.86 17.30
N GLU A 348 4.81 3.66 17.67
CA GLU A 348 6.14 3.17 17.34
C GLU A 348 6.36 3.06 15.82
N GLN A 349 5.34 2.59 15.08
CA GLN A 349 5.38 2.55 13.62
C GLN A 349 5.44 3.95 13.00
N ALA A 350 4.66 4.91 13.52
CA ALA A 350 4.67 6.29 13.03
C ALA A 350 6.04 6.94 13.27
N ASP A 351 6.59 6.80 14.48
CA ASP A 351 7.91 7.31 14.85
C ASP A 351 8.98 6.77 13.89
N ASN A 352 9.00 5.45 13.69
CA ASN A 352 9.97 4.78 12.81
C ASN A 352 9.84 5.21 11.36
N ARG A 353 8.61 5.30 10.82
CA ARG A 353 8.36 5.74 9.44
C ARG A 353 8.81 7.19 9.22
N ILE A 354 8.44 8.09 10.13
CA ILE A 354 8.84 9.50 10.03
C ILE A 354 10.35 9.63 10.16
N LYS A 355 10.98 8.95 11.11
CA LYS A 355 12.43 8.95 11.31
C LYS A 355 13.17 8.51 10.03
N LEU A 356 12.80 7.35 9.48
CA LEU A 356 13.39 6.82 8.24
C LEU A 356 13.11 7.75 7.05
N GLY A 357 11.89 8.26 6.91
CA GLY A 357 11.54 9.19 5.85
C GLY A 357 12.40 10.46 5.88
N ILE A 358 12.65 11.01 7.06
CA ILE A 358 13.51 12.19 7.22
C ILE A 358 14.97 11.86 6.88
N ILE A 359 15.51 10.71 7.33
CA ILE A 359 16.87 10.27 7.00
C ILE A 359 17.03 10.09 5.49
N LEU A 360 16.11 9.36 4.86
CA LEU A 360 16.15 9.10 3.41
C LEU A 360 16.02 10.39 2.60
N ASN A 361 15.16 11.32 3.02
CA ASN A 361 15.04 12.62 2.39
C ASN A 361 16.35 13.43 2.48
N GLU A 362 17.01 13.45 3.65
CA GLU A 362 18.29 14.14 3.81
C GLU A 362 19.38 13.53 2.92
N ILE A 363 19.47 12.17 2.88
CA ILE A 363 20.41 11.48 2.00
C ILE A 363 20.14 11.83 0.54
N GLY A 364 18.88 11.81 0.11
CA GLY A 364 18.50 12.13 -1.25
C GLY A 364 18.82 13.58 -1.64
N GLN A 365 18.60 14.54 -0.74
CA GLN A 365 18.90 15.95 -0.97
C GLN A 365 20.40 16.20 -1.08
N VAL A 366 21.20 15.67 -0.13
CA VAL A 366 22.66 15.83 -0.12
C VAL A 366 23.28 15.24 -1.39
N ASN A 367 22.76 14.10 -1.86
CA ASN A 367 23.25 13.40 -3.05
C ASN A 367 22.51 13.79 -4.34
N LYS A 368 21.60 14.76 -4.30
CA LYS A 368 20.84 15.28 -5.45
C LYS A 368 20.08 14.19 -6.22
N ILE A 369 19.55 13.20 -5.51
CA ILE A 369 18.77 12.13 -6.09
C ILE A 369 17.40 12.68 -6.51
N GLN A 370 17.02 12.45 -7.76
CA GLN A 370 15.75 12.90 -8.32
C GLN A 370 15.10 11.78 -9.13
N VAL A 371 13.78 11.77 -9.17
CA VAL A 371 13.01 10.90 -10.07
C VAL A 371 12.85 11.62 -11.39
N SER A 372 13.28 11.00 -12.48
CA SER A 372 13.11 11.57 -13.82
C SER A 372 11.67 11.43 -14.32
N GLN A 373 11.32 12.18 -15.36
CA GLN A 373 9.99 12.08 -15.98
C GLN A 373 9.78 10.72 -16.63
N GLU A 374 10.84 10.13 -17.22
CA GLU A 374 10.79 8.80 -17.83
C GLU A 374 10.51 7.72 -16.79
N GLU A 375 11.19 7.76 -15.64
CA GLU A 375 10.97 6.82 -14.53
C GLU A 375 9.55 6.96 -13.97
N MET A 376 9.08 8.19 -13.82
CA MET A 376 7.71 8.45 -13.36
C MET A 376 6.67 7.91 -14.35
N GLN A 377 6.89 8.10 -15.63
CA GLN A 377 6.00 7.60 -16.67
C GLN A 377 5.99 6.07 -16.71
N GLN A 378 7.15 5.44 -16.59
CA GLN A 378 7.27 3.98 -16.56
C GLN A 378 6.57 3.39 -15.33
N ALA A 379 6.76 4.00 -14.16
CA ALA A 379 6.09 3.57 -12.92
C ALA A 379 4.56 3.74 -13.02
N LEU A 380 4.09 4.82 -13.64
CA LEU A 380 2.67 5.03 -13.89
C LEU A 380 2.06 3.95 -14.79
N TYR A 381 2.75 3.57 -15.89
CA TYR A 381 2.28 2.48 -16.75
C TYR A 381 2.29 1.11 -16.03
N GLN A 382 3.32 0.85 -15.22
CA GLN A 382 3.34 -0.36 -14.40
C GLN A 382 2.19 -0.40 -13.40
N TYR A 383 1.90 0.74 -12.75
CA TYR A 383 0.77 0.86 -11.84
C TYR A 383 -0.57 0.65 -12.55
N ALA A 384 -0.75 1.27 -13.72
CA ALA A 384 -1.96 1.12 -14.54
C ALA A 384 -2.18 -0.33 -15.01
N GLY A 385 -1.10 -1.09 -15.26
CA GLY A 385 -1.16 -2.52 -15.61
C GLY A 385 -1.80 -3.41 -14.54
N ASN A 386 -1.93 -2.94 -13.29
CA ASN A 386 -2.67 -3.64 -12.23
C ASN A 386 -4.20 -3.53 -12.38
N PHE A 387 -4.71 -2.72 -13.34
CA PHE A 387 -6.13 -2.48 -13.59
C PHE A 387 -6.49 -2.86 -15.02
N PRO A 388 -6.58 -4.17 -15.36
CA PRO A 388 -6.85 -4.63 -16.71
C PRO A 388 -8.17 -4.06 -17.27
N GLY A 389 -8.10 -3.45 -18.46
CA GLY A 389 -9.23 -2.80 -19.12
C GLY A 389 -9.51 -1.36 -18.70
N GLN A 390 -8.81 -0.83 -17.69
CA GLN A 390 -8.95 0.55 -17.21
C GLN A 390 -7.62 1.32 -17.25
N GLU A 391 -6.60 0.79 -17.91
CA GLU A 391 -5.23 1.34 -17.89
C GLU A 391 -5.20 2.81 -18.36
N GLN A 392 -6.00 3.14 -19.38
CA GLN A 392 -6.07 4.51 -19.89
C GLN A 392 -6.73 5.47 -18.91
N GLU A 393 -7.80 5.03 -18.25
CA GLU A 393 -8.52 5.83 -17.24
C GLU A 393 -7.63 6.15 -16.05
N VAL A 394 -6.85 5.17 -15.59
CA VAL A 394 -5.87 5.35 -14.52
C VAL A 394 -4.82 6.38 -14.92
N VAL A 395 -4.22 6.25 -16.12
CA VAL A 395 -3.22 7.20 -16.61
C VAL A 395 -3.80 8.63 -16.73
N GLU A 396 -5.05 8.76 -17.23
CA GLU A 396 -5.71 10.06 -17.32
C GLU A 396 -6.01 10.67 -15.95
N TYR A 397 -6.41 9.86 -14.98
CA TYR A 397 -6.64 10.31 -13.61
C TYR A 397 -5.39 10.98 -13.02
N PHE A 398 -4.23 10.33 -13.13
CA PHE A 398 -2.97 10.86 -12.61
C PHE A 398 -2.49 12.12 -13.38
N LYS A 399 -2.79 12.21 -14.68
CA LYS A 399 -2.52 13.42 -15.46
C LYS A 399 -3.38 14.63 -15.04
N LYS A 400 -4.64 14.38 -14.67
CA LYS A 400 -5.57 15.43 -14.23
C LYS A 400 -5.36 15.82 -12.76
N ASN A 401 -4.77 14.96 -11.96
CA ASN A 401 -4.54 15.14 -10.53
C ASN A 401 -3.05 15.02 -10.19
N PRO A 402 -2.26 16.08 -10.37
CA PRO A 402 -0.80 16.03 -10.10
C PRO A 402 -0.45 15.61 -8.67
N ASP A 403 -1.28 15.99 -7.68
CA ASP A 403 -1.07 15.63 -6.28
C ASP A 403 -1.15 14.10 -6.06
N ALA A 404 -2.01 13.40 -6.82
CA ALA A 404 -2.07 11.95 -6.79
C ALA A 404 -0.74 11.32 -7.29
N GLY A 405 -0.01 12.01 -8.17
CA GLY A 405 1.29 11.58 -8.66
C GLY A 405 2.31 11.34 -7.56
N MET A 406 2.21 12.03 -6.42
CA MET A 406 3.07 11.82 -5.26
C MET A 406 2.99 10.39 -4.70
N GLN A 407 1.84 9.72 -4.83
CA GLN A 407 1.67 8.32 -4.40
C GLN A 407 2.55 7.35 -5.20
N ILE A 408 2.87 7.68 -6.46
CA ILE A 408 3.79 6.90 -7.30
C ILE A 408 5.22 7.38 -7.11
N GLN A 409 5.42 8.70 -7.02
CA GLN A 409 6.73 9.31 -6.93
C GLN A 409 7.45 8.99 -5.62
N ALA A 410 6.74 8.98 -4.48
CA ALA A 410 7.36 8.78 -3.17
C ALA A 410 8.02 7.40 -3.01
N PRO A 411 7.35 6.27 -3.33
CA PRO A 411 8.00 4.95 -3.28
C PRO A 411 9.16 4.83 -4.28
N LEU A 412 9.03 5.46 -5.45
CA LEU A 412 10.09 5.43 -6.47
C LEU A 412 11.33 6.19 -6.00
N TYR A 413 11.13 7.37 -5.40
CA TYR A 413 12.21 8.15 -4.80
C TYR A 413 12.89 7.39 -3.65
N GLU A 414 12.12 6.82 -2.74
CA GLU A 414 12.63 6.00 -1.64
C GLU A 414 13.49 4.85 -2.15
N ASN A 415 13.00 4.10 -3.15
CA ASN A 415 13.77 3.00 -3.73
C ASN A 415 15.08 3.48 -4.38
N LYS A 416 15.09 4.64 -5.05
CA LYS A 416 16.32 5.22 -5.61
C LYS A 416 17.33 5.58 -4.53
N VAL A 417 16.87 6.16 -3.42
CA VAL A 417 17.74 6.50 -2.30
C VAL A 417 18.30 5.23 -1.65
N VAL A 418 17.46 4.22 -1.45
CA VAL A 418 17.89 2.91 -0.93
C VAL A 418 18.93 2.26 -1.86
N ASP A 419 18.66 2.24 -3.17
CA ASP A 419 19.59 1.68 -4.16
C ASP A 419 20.94 2.43 -4.17
N PHE A 420 20.89 3.75 -4.03
CA PHE A 420 22.10 4.55 -3.87
C PHE A 420 22.88 4.15 -2.63
N ILE A 421 22.24 4.00 -1.47
CA ILE A 421 22.91 3.60 -0.24
C ILE A 421 23.48 2.19 -0.39
N LEU A 422 22.69 1.24 -0.90
CA LEU A 422 23.14 -0.14 -1.12
C LEU A 422 24.34 -0.22 -2.09
N SER A 423 24.47 0.74 -3.03
CA SER A 423 25.65 0.84 -3.89
C SER A 423 26.91 1.34 -3.18
N LYS A 424 26.78 1.95 -2.00
CA LYS A 424 27.89 2.53 -1.23
C LYS A 424 28.33 1.67 -0.04
N VAL A 425 27.43 0.86 0.50
CA VAL A 425 27.71 -0.03 1.61
C VAL A 425 28.51 -1.26 1.16
N LYS A 426 29.17 -1.93 2.09
CA LYS A 426 29.84 -3.21 1.86
C LYS A 426 28.81 -4.33 1.96
N LEU A 427 28.54 -5.00 0.84
CA LEU A 427 27.66 -6.16 0.82
C LEU A 427 28.48 -7.43 1.17
N LYS A 428 28.07 -8.14 2.20
CA LYS A 428 28.59 -9.47 2.53
C LYS A 428 27.66 -10.51 1.93
N ASN A 429 28.08 -11.09 0.81
CA ASN A 429 27.28 -12.05 0.07
C ASN A 429 27.26 -13.41 0.78
N ASN A 430 26.08 -13.92 1.06
CA ASN A 430 25.80 -15.24 1.63
C ASN A 430 24.93 -16.01 0.64
N GLU A 431 25.54 -16.95 -0.08
CA GLU A 431 24.78 -17.83 -0.98
C GLU A 431 24.17 -18.99 -0.16
N LEU A 432 22.85 -19.12 -0.23
CA LEU A 432 22.07 -20.12 0.50
C LEU A 432 21.31 -21.03 -0.46
N ASP A 433 21.02 -22.26 -0.02
CA ASP A 433 19.99 -23.07 -0.65
C ASP A 433 18.61 -22.46 -0.42
N LEU A 434 17.63 -22.87 -1.22
CA LEU A 434 16.28 -22.28 -1.21
C LEU A 434 15.58 -22.39 0.16
N ASP A 435 15.66 -23.54 0.81
CA ASP A 435 15.00 -23.79 2.11
C ASP A 435 15.60 -22.92 3.21
N SER A 436 16.92 -22.79 3.21
CA SER A 436 17.67 -21.92 4.15
C SER A 436 17.34 -20.44 3.91
N PHE A 437 17.28 -20.02 2.65
CA PHE A 437 16.91 -18.66 2.27
C PHE A 437 15.49 -18.29 2.76
N ILE A 438 14.51 -19.17 2.50
CA ILE A 438 13.13 -18.97 2.94
C ILE A 438 13.03 -18.90 4.48
N LYS A 439 13.79 -19.72 5.19
CA LYS A 439 13.85 -19.66 6.68
C LYS A 439 14.38 -18.32 7.17
N VAL A 440 15.47 -17.82 6.58
CA VAL A 440 16.03 -16.50 6.95
C VAL A 440 15.03 -15.39 6.63
N TYR A 441 14.41 -15.42 5.42
CA TYR A 441 13.41 -14.45 5.01
C TYR A 441 12.21 -14.40 5.97
N ASN A 442 11.65 -15.57 6.32
CA ASN A 442 10.53 -15.67 7.25
C ASN A 442 10.91 -15.24 8.66
N GLY A 443 12.11 -15.58 9.13
CA GLY A 443 12.62 -15.15 10.43
C GLY A 443 12.81 -13.64 10.56
N LEU A 444 13.20 -12.98 9.48
CA LEU A 444 13.29 -11.52 9.44
C LEU A 444 11.91 -10.85 9.43
N ASN A 445 10.92 -11.44 8.76
CA ASN A 445 9.59 -10.83 8.59
C ASN A 445 8.59 -11.21 9.69
N ASN A 446 8.78 -12.34 10.35
CA ASN A 446 8.02 -12.79 11.51
C ASN A 446 8.98 -13.13 12.64
N PRO A 447 9.59 -12.16 13.32
CA PRO A 447 10.41 -12.45 14.48
C PRO A 447 9.53 -13.13 15.53
N GLU A 448 9.88 -14.39 15.90
CA GLU A 448 9.27 -15.03 17.06
C GLU A 448 9.42 -14.07 18.26
N PRO A 449 8.39 -13.89 19.10
CA PRO A 449 8.48 -13.00 20.25
C PRO A 449 9.68 -13.45 21.11
N GLU A 450 10.66 -12.57 21.28
CA GLU A 450 11.82 -12.81 22.13
C GLU A 450 11.33 -13.24 23.51
N VAL A 451 11.39 -14.54 23.78
CA VAL A 451 11.31 -15.05 25.14
C VAL A 451 12.54 -14.52 25.87
N LYS A 452 12.37 -13.41 26.60
CA LYS A 452 13.41 -12.84 27.47
C LYS A 452 13.96 -13.95 28.34
N LYS A 453 15.07 -14.58 27.91
CA LYS A 453 15.87 -15.48 28.73
C LYS A 453 16.39 -14.63 29.90
N LYS A 454 15.73 -14.77 31.06
CA LYS A 454 16.27 -14.30 32.33
C LYS A 454 17.66 -14.96 32.49
N VAL A 455 18.70 -14.17 32.30
CA VAL A 455 20.05 -14.56 32.69
C VAL A 455 20.08 -14.66 34.20
N THR A 456 19.83 -15.86 34.73
CA THR A 456 20.16 -16.20 36.10
C THR A 456 21.68 -16.32 36.16
N LYS A 457 22.31 -15.29 36.74
CA LYS A 457 23.70 -15.35 37.18
C LYS A 457 23.84 -16.48 38.22
N ASN A 458 24.22 -17.66 37.81
CA ASN A 458 24.68 -18.68 38.71
C ASN A 458 26.11 -18.34 39.17
N LYS A 459 26.19 -17.93 40.43
CA LYS A 459 27.46 -17.92 41.17
C LYS A 459 27.99 -19.37 41.26
N ALA A 460 29.16 -19.56 40.74
CA ALA A 460 29.96 -20.78 40.97
C ALA A 460 30.22 -20.91 42.47
N VAL A 461 29.76 -21.99 43.07
CA VAL A 461 30.24 -22.49 44.34
C VAL A 461 30.75 -23.91 44.07
N ASN A 462 32.10 -24.00 44.09
CA ASN A 462 32.84 -25.23 44.19
C ASN A 462 32.42 -25.97 45.46
N LYS A 463 31.96 -27.22 45.35
CA LYS A 463 32.08 -28.20 46.44
C LYS A 463 32.21 -29.62 45.88
N GLU A 464 33.23 -30.24 46.43
CA GLU A 464 33.83 -31.55 46.21
C GLU A 464 32.87 -32.74 46.15
N VAL A 465 33.35 -33.70 45.38
CA VAL A 465 32.87 -35.07 45.22
C VAL A 465 32.92 -35.84 46.54
N LYS A 466 31.83 -36.43 47.00
CA LYS A 466 31.79 -37.65 47.80
C LYS A 466 30.66 -38.56 47.32
N LYS A 467 31.06 -39.76 46.86
CA LYS A 467 30.19 -40.91 46.62
C LYS A 467 29.54 -41.37 47.93
N PRO A 468 28.31 -41.88 47.89
CA PRO A 468 27.87 -42.87 48.86
C PRO A 468 27.52 -44.21 48.21
N GLU A 469 27.90 -45.19 48.99
CA GLU A 469 27.73 -46.65 48.83
C GLU A 469 26.25 -47.07 48.77
N THR A 470 26.09 -48.17 48.08
CA THR A 470 24.93 -49.04 48.02
C THR A 470 24.51 -49.61 49.39
N LYS A 471 23.22 -49.59 49.74
CA LYS A 471 22.57 -50.59 50.61
C LYS A 471 21.21 -51.00 50.08
N LYS A 472 21.12 -52.28 49.71
CA LYS A 472 19.90 -53.08 49.53
C LYS A 472 19.15 -53.26 50.85
N LYS A 473 17.83 -53.26 50.79
CA LYS A 473 16.87 -54.13 51.55
C LYS A 473 15.47 -53.75 51.13
N ALA A 474 14.74 -54.60 50.44
CA ALA A 474 13.99 -55.77 50.85
C ALA A 474 12.60 -55.43 51.40
N VAL A 475 11.62 -55.67 50.53
CA VAL A 475 10.31 -56.37 50.73
C VAL A 475 9.57 -56.18 52.07
N LYS A 476 8.34 -55.70 52.03
CA LYS A 476 7.15 -56.47 52.51
C LYS A 476 5.85 -55.84 52.08
N ALA A 477 5.02 -56.72 51.50
CA ALA A 477 3.59 -56.55 51.26
C ALA A 477 2.80 -56.53 52.59
N LYS A 478 1.70 -55.85 52.63
CA LYS A 478 0.41 -56.33 53.11
C LYS A 478 -0.63 -55.20 53.15
N LYS A 479 -1.65 -55.48 52.60
CA LYS A 479 -3.11 -55.43 52.62
C LYS A 479 -3.73 -54.26 51.91
#